data_7deaa1d8a22d132d66f83f3eb9261c08
#
_entry.id   7deaa1d8a22d132d66f83f3eb9261c08
#
_cell.length_a   1.000
_cell.length_b   1.000
_cell.length_c   1.000
_cell.angle_alpha   90.00
_cell.angle_beta   90.00
_cell.angle_gamma   90.00
#
_symmetry.space_group_name_H-M   'P 1'
#
loop_
_entity.id
_entity.type
_entity.pdbx_description
1 polymer ?
#
loop_
_entity_poly.entity_id
_entity_poly.type
_entity_poly.pdbx_seq_one_letter_code
_entity_poly.pdbx_strand_id
1 'polypeptide(L)'
;SNWLKVLYDEHLKHPDMVCAHRVTKFYLENGFYNVIRGGYDIWPEATYLNELTGGAGALFPPHVLDENIFDKDMFMEKCSTNDDIWFWLMAVMHGTKICVPQKANPNLICILGTQKGPTLTSINNKGEMLFWRDFQNMLNQYPALDKTLKEEYKRMIRGGSY
;
A
#
# COMPACT_ATOMS: atom_id res chain seq x y z
N SER A 1 11.87 0.77 21.72
CA SER A 1 11.07 1.14 20.53
C SER A 1 9.64 0.65 20.72
N ASN A 2 8.67 1.52 20.56
CA ASN A 2 7.24 1.18 20.66
C ASN A 2 6.61 0.98 19.24
N TRP A 3 7.44 0.71 18.25
CA TRP A 3 7.05 0.56 16.85
C TRP A 3 5.91 -0.46 16.66
N LEU A 4 6.07 -1.69 17.12
CA LEU A 4 5.02 -2.71 17.05
C LEU A 4 3.80 -2.33 17.89
N LYS A 5 4.02 -1.72 19.06
CA LYS A 5 2.92 -1.28 19.93
C LYS A 5 2.01 -0.26 19.24
N VAL A 6 2.56 0.67 18.48
CA VAL A 6 1.77 1.67 17.75
C VAL A 6 0.85 1.01 16.70
N LEU A 7 1.36 0.02 15.97
CA LEU A 7 0.54 -0.74 15.01
C LEU A 7 -0.54 -1.54 15.72
N TYR A 8 -0.18 -2.19 16.84
CA TYR A 8 -1.13 -2.98 17.61
C TYR A 8 -2.22 -2.13 18.27
N ASP A 9 -1.86 -0.99 18.85
CA ASP A 9 -2.83 -0.05 19.44
C ASP A 9 -3.80 0.49 18.38
N GLU A 10 -3.34 0.66 17.12
CA GLU A 10 -4.21 1.08 16.02
C GLU A 10 -5.10 -0.07 15.54
N HIS A 11 -4.55 -1.29 15.45
CA HIS A 11 -5.33 -2.48 15.15
C HIS A 11 -6.50 -2.69 16.15
N LEU A 12 -6.29 -2.43 17.43
CA LEU A 12 -7.37 -2.54 18.42
C LEU A 12 -8.55 -1.58 18.16
N LYS A 13 -8.31 -0.45 17.48
CA LYS A 13 -9.36 0.50 17.06
C LYS A 13 -10.00 0.10 15.73
N HIS A 14 -9.23 -0.55 14.86
CA HIS A 14 -9.59 -0.93 13.50
C HIS A 14 -9.23 -2.40 13.24
N PRO A 15 -9.92 -3.36 13.88
CA PRO A 15 -9.52 -4.78 13.86
C PRO A 15 -9.67 -5.45 12.49
N ASP A 16 -10.42 -4.84 11.59
CA ASP A 16 -10.73 -5.28 10.22
C ASP A 16 -9.91 -4.56 9.14
N MET A 17 -8.92 -3.73 9.54
CA MET A 17 -8.09 -2.97 8.61
C MET A 17 -6.62 -3.38 8.70
N VAL A 18 -5.90 -3.22 7.61
CA VAL A 18 -4.43 -3.26 7.62
C VAL A 18 -3.91 -1.94 8.20
N CYS A 19 -2.99 -2.02 9.17
CA CYS A 19 -2.37 -0.84 9.77
C CYS A 19 -0.91 -0.74 9.29
N ALA A 20 -0.52 0.37 8.68
CA ALA A 20 0.83 0.56 8.16
C ALA A 20 1.47 1.86 8.66
N HIS A 21 2.76 1.81 9.01
CA HIS A 21 3.50 3.01 9.43
C HIS A 21 3.77 3.99 8.29
N ARG A 22 3.84 3.48 7.07
CA ARG A 22 4.09 4.29 5.88
C ARG A 22 3.24 3.79 4.72
N VAL A 23 2.73 4.75 3.96
CA VAL A 23 1.96 4.48 2.74
C VAL A 23 2.41 5.41 1.62
N THR A 24 2.22 4.96 0.40
CA THR A 24 2.19 5.81 -0.80
C THR A 24 0.73 6.15 -1.06
N LYS A 25 0.40 7.42 -1.20
CA LYS A 25 -0.98 7.86 -1.45
C LYS A 25 -1.26 7.87 -2.94
N PHE A 26 -2.25 7.10 -3.37
CA PHE A 26 -2.76 7.14 -4.74
C PHE A 26 -3.85 8.20 -4.89
N TYR A 27 -3.85 8.89 -6.02
CA TYR A 27 -4.89 9.83 -6.42
C TYR A 27 -5.08 9.80 -7.95
N LEU A 28 -6.13 10.42 -8.43
CA LEU A 28 -6.41 10.54 -9.87
C LEU A 28 -6.29 12.00 -10.30
N GLU A 29 -5.54 12.23 -11.36
CA GLU A 29 -5.44 13.51 -12.04
C GLU A 29 -5.74 13.30 -13.53
N ASN A 30 -6.72 14.01 -14.06
CA ASN A 30 -7.18 13.87 -15.45
C ASN A 30 -7.50 12.41 -15.85
N GLY A 31 -7.95 11.58 -14.89
CA GLY A 31 -8.28 10.17 -15.11
C GLY A 31 -7.10 9.20 -15.01
N PHE A 32 -5.88 9.70 -14.80
CA PHE A 32 -4.66 8.91 -14.63
C PHE A 32 -4.28 8.77 -13.16
N TYR A 33 -3.78 7.60 -12.78
CA TYR A 33 -3.25 7.37 -11.45
C TYR A 33 -1.92 8.10 -11.25
N ASN A 34 -1.80 8.75 -10.12
CA ASN A 34 -0.61 9.41 -9.63
C ASN A 34 -0.37 9.04 -8.16
N VAL A 35 0.82 9.32 -7.64
CA VAL A 35 1.18 8.98 -6.26
C VAL A 35 1.85 10.13 -5.54
N ILE A 36 1.60 10.23 -4.22
CA ILE A 36 2.35 11.08 -3.30
C ILE A 36 3.08 10.16 -2.33
N ARG A 37 4.41 10.14 -2.39
CA ARG A 37 5.26 9.33 -1.53
C ARG A 37 5.52 10.06 -0.21
N GLY A 38 5.41 9.33 0.91
CA GLY A 38 5.64 9.90 2.24
C GLY A 38 4.56 10.87 2.71
N GLY A 39 3.40 10.89 2.07
CA GLY A 39 2.31 11.83 2.32
C GLY A 39 1.33 11.42 3.44
N TYR A 40 1.81 10.89 4.57
CA TYR A 40 0.94 10.39 5.65
C TYR A 40 0.14 11.49 6.36
N ASP A 41 0.52 12.75 6.18
CA ASP A 41 -0.20 13.89 6.77
C ASP A 41 -1.34 14.42 5.88
N ILE A 42 -1.41 13.99 4.61
CA ILE A 42 -2.33 14.55 3.63
C ILE A 42 -3.71 13.91 3.72
N TRP A 43 -3.77 12.59 3.94
CA TRP A 43 -5.04 11.87 4.09
C TRP A 43 -5.00 10.96 5.32
N PRO A 44 -5.45 11.45 6.48
CA PRO A 44 -5.39 10.69 7.73
C PRO A 44 -6.39 9.53 7.76
N GLU A 45 -7.42 9.55 6.93
CA GLU A 45 -8.44 8.50 6.94
C GLU A 45 -7.99 7.19 6.30
N ALA A 46 -8.56 6.09 6.78
CA ALA A 46 -8.37 4.78 6.18
C ALA A 46 -9.04 4.71 4.80
N THR A 47 -8.28 4.26 3.79
CA THR A 47 -8.77 4.23 2.42
C THR A 47 -8.11 3.10 1.61
N TYR A 48 -8.76 2.69 0.53
CA TYR A 48 -8.18 1.79 -0.48
C TYR A 48 -7.03 2.43 -1.25
N LEU A 49 -6.89 3.75 -1.23
CA LEU A 49 -5.85 4.51 -1.94
C LEU A 49 -4.54 4.64 -1.16
N ASN A 50 -4.44 4.03 0.01
CA ASN A 50 -3.21 3.92 0.79
C ASN A 50 -2.46 2.66 0.37
N GLU A 51 -1.52 2.75 -0.56
CA GLU A 51 -0.60 1.64 -0.85
C GLU A 51 0.38 1.52 0.31
N LEU A 52 0.32 0.38 1.02
CA LEU A 52 1.19 0.13 2.16
C LEU A 52 2.64 -0.07 1.73
N THR A 53 3.58 0.40 2.56
CA THR A 53 5.00 0.15 2.38
C THR A 53 5.49 -0.80 3.48
N GLY A 54 5.59 -2.09 3.17
CA GLY A 54 5.90 -3.16 4.13
C GLY A 54 7.23 -2.99 4.84
N GLY A 55 8.23 -2.44 4.15
CA GLY A 55 9.54 -2.17 4.74
C GLY A 55 9.50 -1.22 5.96
N ALA A 56 8.53 -0.32 6.08
CA ALA A 56 8.34 0.51 7.26
C ALA A 56 7.55 -0.21 8.37
N GLY A 57 6.88 -1.29 8.01
CA GLY A 57 6.07 -2.13 8.86
C GLY A 57 4.58 -1.97 8.63
N ALA A 58 3.94 -3.11 8.46
CA ALA A 58 2.51 -3.24 8.37
C ALA A 58 2.04 -4.40 9.26
N LEU A 59 0.86 -4.26 9.86
CA LEU A 59 0.17 -5.29 10.62
C LEU A 59 -1.07 -5.72 9.83
N PHE A 60 -1.11 -7.00 9.51
CA PHE A 60 -2.22 -7.65 8.83
C PHE A 60 -3.01 -8.49 9.83
N PRO A 61 -4.24 -8.11 10.17
CA PRO A 61 -5.12 -8.99 10.94
C PRO A 61 -5.42 -10.28 10.15
N PRO A 62 -5.88 -11.35 10.82
CA PRO A 62 -6.37 -12.52 10.12
C PRO A 62 -7.53 -12.18 9.17
N HIS A 63 -7.59 -12.84 8.02
CA HIS A 63 -8.72 -12.75 7.07
C HIS A 63 -8.97 -11.36 6.46
N VAL A 64 -7.96 -10.51 6.30
CA VAL A 64 -8.07 -9.18 5.68
C VAL A 64 -7.55 -9.13 4.24
N LEU A 65 -7.10 -10.25 3.71
CA LEU A 65 -6.59 -10.37 2.35
C LEU A 65 -7.46 -11.34 1.54
N ASP A 66 -7.60 -11.08 0.27
CA ASP A 66 -8.26 -11.97 -0.69
C ASP A 66 -7.52 -13.31 -0.76
N GLU A 67 -8.25 -14.41 -1.04
CA GLU A 67 -7.68 -15.76 -1.08
C GLU A 67 -6.61 -15.94 -2.17
N ASN A 68 -6.64 -15.14 -3.23
CA ASN A 68 -5.60 -15.10 -4.25
C ASN A 68 -4.22 -14.70 -3.72
N ILE A 69 -4.12 -14.22 -2.47
CA ILE A 69 -2.83 -13.92 -1.82
C ILE A 69 -1.86 -15.11 -1.86
N PHE A 70 -2.38 -16.33 -1.88
CA PHE A 70 -1.60 -17.57 -1.92
C PHE A 70 -1.22 -18.02 -3.33
N ASP A 71 -1.69 -17.33 -4.38
CA ASP A 71 -1.33 -17.64 -5.77
C ASP A 71 0.10 -17.16 -6.08
N LYS A 72 1.06 -18.04 -5.78
CA LYS A 72 2.48 -17.78 -6.00
C LYS A 72 2.82 -17.51 -7.47
N ASP A 73 2.18 -18.24 -8.38
CA ASP A 73 2.52 -18.14 -9.81
C ASP A 73 2.03 -16.80 -10.35
N MET A 74 0.84 -16.37 -9.96
CA MET A 74 0.30 -15.05 -10.28
C MET A 74 1.15 -13.92 -9.69
N PHE A 75 1.54 -14.04 -8.41
CA PHE A 75 2.45 -13.08 -7.77
C PHE A 75 3.77 -12.93 -8.55
N MET A 76 4.41 -14.06 -8.86
CA MET A 76 5.69 -14.06 -9.59
C MET A 76 5.56 -13.52 -11.02
N GLU A 77 4.41 -13.70 -11.66
CA GLU A 77 4.15 -13.18 -13.00
C GLU A 77 3.86 -11.66 -12.98
N LYS A 78 3.08 -11.18 -12.03
CA LYS A 78 2.53 -9.79 -12.06
C LYS A 78 3.32 -8.79 -11.22
N CYS A 79 3.86 -9.21 -10.07
CA CYS A 79 4.45 -8.31 -9.05
C CYS A 79 5.77 -8.82 -8.46
N SER A 80 6.56 -9.63 -9.16
CA SER A 80 7.72 -10.36 -8.62
C SER A 80 8.77 -9.52 -7.87
N THR A 81 8.79 -8.21 -8.05
CA THR A 81 9.71 -7.28 -7.37
C THR A 81 9.01 -6.23 -6.50
N ASN A 82 7.67 -6.23 -6.46
CA ASN A 82 6.86 -5.24 -5.75
C ASN A 82 5.78 -5.95 -4.91
N ASP A 83 6.21 -6.65 -3.88
CA ASP A 83 5.32 -7.33 -2.92
C ASP A 83 4.37 -6.36 -2.21
N ASP A 84 4.76 -5.12 -1.98
CA ASP A 84 3.90 -4.07 -1.42
C ASP A 84 2.64 -3.85 -2.28
N ILE A 85 2.77 -3.81 -3.61
CA ILE A 85 1.63 -3.71 -4.55
C ILE A 85 0.73 -4.94 -4.44
N TRP A 86 1.33 -6.15 -4.37
CA TRP A 86 0.58 -7.38 -4.26
C TRP A 86 -0.27 -7.42 -2.98
N PHE A 87 0.35 -7.22 -1.82
CA PHE A 87 -0.35 -7.22 -0.53
C PHE A 87 -1.42 -6.13 -0.45
N TRP A 88 -1.12 -4.92 -0.93
CA TRP A 88 -2.08 -3.83 -0.96
C TRP A 88 -3.31 -4.17 -1.79
N LEU A 89 -3.12 -4.63 -3.04
CA LEU A 89 -4.25 -4.91 -3.94
C LEU A 89 -5.04 -6.16 -3.54
N MET A 90 -4.42 -7.13 -2.87
CA MET A 90 -5.15 -8.25 -2.25
C MET A 90 -6.02 -7.76 -1.07
N ALA A 91 -5.58 -6.78 -0.30
CA ALA A 91 -6.42 -6.14 0.71
C ALA A 91 -7.60 -5.39 0.05
N VAL A 92 -7.35 -4.63 -1.01
CA VAL A 92 -8.40 -3.92 -1.76
C VAL A 92 -9.43 -4.89 -2.36
N MET A 93 -8.99 -6.01 -2.93
CA MET A 93 -9.88 -7.05 -3.46
C MET A 93 -10.78 -7.65 -2.39
N HIS A 94 -10.25 -7.86 -1.20
CA HIS A 94 -11.02 -8.34 -0.04
C HIS A 94 -12.01 -7.28 0.49
N GLY A 95 -11.83 -6.00 0.12
CA GLY A 95 -12.63 -4.89 0.67
C GLY A 95 -12.04 -4.32 1.97
N THR A 96 -10.75 -4.57 2.23
CA THR A 96 -10.02 -4.09 3.40
C THR A 96 -9.32 -2.78 3.11
N LYS A 97 -9.56 -1.76 3.94
CA LYS A 97 -8.86 -0.47 3.88
C LYS A 97 -7.54 -0.52 4.64
N ILE A 98 -6.65 0.40 4.28
CA ILE A 98 -5.37 0.58 4.96
C ILE A 98 -5.40 1.88 5.76
N CYS A 99 -5.15 1.79 7.07
CA CYS A 99 -5.04 2.91 7.98
C CYS A 99 -3.58 3.21 8.34
N VAL A 100 -3.33 4.47 8.69
CA VAL A 100 -2.03 4.95 9.18
C VAL A 100 -2.22 5.45 10.61
N PRO A 101 -1.50 4.88 11.60
CA PRO A 101 -1.59 5.36 12.97
C PRO A 101 -1.20 6.83 13.10
N GLN A 102 -1.90 7.59 13.94
CA GLN A 102 -1.55 8.99 14.19
C GLN A 102 -0.10 9.19 14.66
N LYS A 103 0.44 8.20 15.37
CA LYS A 103 1.84 8.19 15.83
C LYS A 103 2.71 7.26 14.98
N ALA A 104 2.42 7.17 13.70
CA ALA A 104 3.21 6.37 12.78
C ALA A 104 4.69 6.73 12.83
N ASN A 105 5.55 5.72 12.67
CA ASN A 105 6.99 5.93 12.51
C ASN A 105 7.41 5.48 11.09
N PRO A 106 7.36 6.40 10.12
CA PRO A 106 7.66 6.08 8.74
C PRO A 106 9.16 5.94 8.45
N ASN A 107 10.00 6.32 9.41
CA ASN A 107 11.46 6.35 9.24
C ASN A 107 12.05 4.96 9.43
N LEU A 108 12.70 4.46 8.39
CA LEU A 108 13.47 3.22 8.44
C LEU A 108 14.88 3.51 8.93
N ILE A 109 15.31 2.76 9.95
CA ILE A 109 16.71 2.72 10.37
C ILE A 109 17.38 1.56 9.63
N CYS A 110 18.13 1.87 8.60
CA CYS A 110 18.90 0.87 7.87
C CYS A 110 20.18 0.49 8.64
N ILE A 111 20.53 -0.78 8.61
CA ILE A 111 21.82 -1.25 9.14
C ILE A 111 22.93 -0.60 8.33
N LEU A 112 23.92 -0.02 9.00
CA LEU A 112 25.02 0.68 8.35
C LEU A 112 25.72 -0.22 7.31
N GLY A 113 25.82 0.28 6.08
CA GLY A 113 26.48 -0.41 4.96
C GLY A 113 25.56 -1.28 4.10
N THR A 114 24.35 -1.65 4.54
CA THR A 114 23.45 -2.51 3.74
C THR A 114 22.88 -1.83 2.50
N GLN A 115 22.92 -0.50 2.44
CA GLN A 115 22.44 0.29 1.30
C GLN A 115 23.54 0.58 0.26
N LYS A 116 24.76 0.01 0.41
CA LYS A 116 25.89 0.25 -0.51
C LYS A 116 25.93 -0.67 -1.74
N GLY A 117 25.06 -1.68 -1.80
CA GLY A 117 24.96 -2.65 -2.89
C GLY A 117 23.68 -2.51 -3.71
N PRO A 118 23.43 -3.44 -4.65
CA PRO A 118 22.15 -3.53 -5.35
C PRO A 118 21.01 -3.73 -4.33
N THR A 119 20.08 -2.79 -4.28
CA THR A 119 18.90 -2.87 -3.43
C THR A 119 17.65 -3.07 -4.29
N LEU A 120 16.57 -3.63 -3.74
CA LEU A 120 15.28 -3.70 -4.44
C LEU A 120 14.84 -2.31 -4.92
N THR A 121 15.07 -1.28 -4.10
CA THR A 121 14.84 0.11 -4.47
C THR A 121 15.62 0.51 -5.72
N SER A 122 16.91 0.10 -5.84
CA SER A 122 17.72 0.43 -7.03
C SER A 122 17.26 -0.34 -8.27
N ILE A 123 16.68 -1.53 -8.10
CA ILE A 123 16.10 -2.34 -9.17
C ILE A 123 14.77 -1.73 -9.62
N ASN A 124 13.88 -1.44 -8.69
CA ASN A 124 12.56 -0.88 -8.95
C ASN A 124 12.62 0.57 -9.45
N ASN A 125 13.63 1.35 -9.02
CA ASN A 125 13.87 2.73 -9.45
C ASN A 125 14.77 2.85 -10.69
N LYS A 126 15.20 1.76 -11.30
CA LYS A 126 15.70 1.81 -12.68
C LYS A 126 14.58 2.15 -13.67
N GLY A 127 13.79 3.06 -13.26
CA GLY A 127 12.65 3.69 -13.80
C GLY A 127 11.45 3.38 -12.90
N GLU A 128 10.68 4.38 -12.55
CA GLU A 128 9.32 4.27 -12.00
C GLU A 128 8.46 3.28 -12.81
N MET A 129 9.00 2.82 -13.94
CA MET A 129 8.39 1.91 -14.89
C MET A 129 8.04 0.55 -14.29
N LEU A 130 8.86 -0.03 -13.39
CA LEU A 130 8.55 -1.34 -12.80
C LEU A 130 7.37 -1.27 -11.82
N PHE A 131 7.32 -0.23 -11.00
CA PHE A 131 6.20 0.03 -10.10
C PHE A 131 4.88 0.18 -10.87
N TRP A 132 4.85 1.05 -11.87
CA TRP A 132 3.65 1.28 -12.68
C TRP A 132 3.29 0.09 -13.56
N ARG A 133 4.31 -0.63 -14.09
CA ARG A 133 4.09 -1.87 -14.82
C ARG A 133 3.37 -2.91 -13.96
N ASP A 134 3.85 -3.15 -12.76
CA ASP A 134 3.29 -4.16 -11.86
C ASP A 134 1.89 -3.75 -11.39
N PHE A 135 1.69 -2.47 -11.07
CA PHE A 135 0.36 -1.93 -10.78
C PHE A 135 -0.60 -2.14 -11.96
N GLN A 136 -0.19 -1.80 -13.19
CA GLN A 136 -1.02 -1.98 -14.37
C GLN A 136 -1.29 -3.47 -14.68
N ASN A 137 -0.31 -4.35 -14.47
CA ASN A 137 -0.50 -5.79 -14.59
C ASN A 137 -1.61 -6.29 -13.67
N MET A 138 -1.66 -5.80 -12.43
CA MET A 138 -2.69 -6.16 -11.46
C MET A 138 -4.07 -5.63 -11.88
N LEU A 139 -4.16 -4.38 -12.35
CA LEU A 139 -5.45 -3.84 -12.85
C LEU A 139 -5.97 -4.60 -14.07
N ASN A 140 -5.07 -5.04 -14.96
CA ASN A 140 -5.43 -5.85 -16.12
C ASN A 140 -5.91 -7.25 -15.72
N GLN A 141 -5.27 -7.85 -14.72
CA GLN A 141 -5.64 -9.17 -14.20
C GLN A 141 -6.96 -9.14 -13.43
N TYR A 142 -7.17 -8.08 -12.64
CA TYR A 142 -8.33 -7.91 -11.78
C TYR A 142 -9.04 -6.57 -12.06
N PRO A 143 -9.84 -6.45 -13.14
CA PRO A 143 -10.43 -5.17 -13.56
C PRO A 143 -11.35 -4.52 -12.51
N ALA A 144 -11.89 -5.29 -11.56
CA ALA A 144 -12.67 -4.77 -10.45
C ALA A 144 -11.86 -3.82 -9.54
N LEU A 145 -10.53 -3.99 -9.45
CA LEU A 145 -9.64 -3.11 -8.70
C LEU A 145 -9.69 -1.67 -9.21
N ASP A 146 -9.60 -1.48 -10.53
CA ASP A 146 -9.66 -0.14 -11.15
C ASP A 146 -10.96 0.58 -10.80
N LYS A 147 -12.09 -0.14 -10.87
CA LYS A 147 -13.40 0.39 -10.48
C LYS A 147 -13.41 0.80 -9.01
N THR A 148 -12.98 -0.11 -8.11
CA THR A 148 -12.98 0.14 -6.66
C THR A 148 -12.13 1.35 -6.28
N LEU A 149 -10.89 1.45 -6.82
CA LEU A 149 -9.99 2.56 -6.54
C LEU A 149 -10.54 3.90 -7.06
N LYS A 150 -11.13 3.92 -8.26
CA LYS A 150 -11.75 5.12 -8.84
C LYS A 150 -13.00 5.57 -8.07
N GLU A 151 -13.82 4.63 -7.61
CA GLU A 151 -15.00 4.94 -6.79
C GLU A 151 -14.59 5.49 -5.42
N GLU A 152 -13.57 4.90 -4.78
CA GLU A 152 -13.03 5.41 -3.53
C GLU A 152 -12.48 6.83 -3.67
N TYR A 153 -11.73 7.12 -4.72
CA TYR A 153 -11.24 8.47 -5.00
C TYR A 153 -12.39 9.47 -5.14
N LYS A 154 -13.43 9.13 -5.92
CA LYS A 154 -14.62 9.96 -6.07
C LYS A 154 -15.35 10.20 -4.75
N ARG A 155 -15.40 9.19 -3.88
CA ARG A 155 -15.99 9.30 -2.54
C ARG A 155 -15.21 10.32 -1.70
N MET A 156 -13.88 10.21 -1.70
CA MET A 156 -13.01 11.09 -0.92
C MET A 156 -13.12 12.55 -1.35
N ILE A 157 -13.08 12.86 -2.65
CA ILE A 157 -13.18 14.25 -3.13
C ILE A 157 -14.56 14.86 -2.87
N ARG A 158 -15.64 14.06 -2.87
CA ARG A 158 -17.00 14.53 -2.54
C ARG A 158 -17.20 14.77 -1.05
N GLY A 159 -16.49 14.03 -0.20
CA GLY A 159 -16.54 14.17 1.25
C GLY A 159 -15.84 15.42 1.80
N GLY A 160 -15.17 16.20 0.96
CA GLY A 160 -14.53 17.46 1.36
C GLY A 160 -13.27 17.29 2.21
N SER A 161 -12.60 16.14 2.14
CA SER A 161 -11.36 15.84 2.88
C SER A 161 -10.11 16.29 2.09
N TYR A 162 -10.09 17.57 1.66
CA TYR A 162 -8.93 18.24 1.03
C TYR A 162 -8.69 19.60 1.65
#